data_cd2d40a15f6dee9f96a57a450445bf09
#
_entry.id   cd2d40a15f6dee9f96a57a450445bf09
#
_cell.length_a   1.000
_cell.length_b   1.000
_cell.length_c   1.000
_cell.angle_alpha   90.00
_cell.angle_beta   90.00
_cell.angle_gamma   90.00
#
_symmetry.space_group_name_H-M   'P 1'
#
loop_
_entity.id
_entity.type
_entity.pdbx_description
1 polymer ?
#
loop_
_entity_poly.entity_id
_entity_poly.type
_entity_poly.pdbx_seq_one_letter_code
_entity_poly.pdbx_strand_id
1 'polypeptide(L)'
;MREKIDLFLPCEYIDDAQNALSVLHEYKTVQHIHFLVSADFAAHHQVPEGCTFVITDRLESSNTIVSIAENTDADYVMICTRHTTIGWGNNTLERFLRVADDTDAVMVYADHYKMVEGKMEKHPVIDYQSGSLRDDFDFGSLWCIKAQALADYIAQPDREEYQFAALYDLRLYLSRVGEIFHLNEFLYSEAELDTRKSGEKQFDYVNPRNREVQIEMEKACTQHLGKVGALIDTTFYRQPDFGEQDFEYEASVIIPVFNREKTVADAVKSALGQKANFKFNVIVVNNHSTDRTGEILDELKADNLIQIVPERTDLGIGGCWNEAINSSFCGKFAVQLDSDDLYSSPKTLQKIVDAFYKQKAAMIIGSYRMCDFDLNTLPPGLIDHKEWTDENGCNNALRINGLGAPRAFFTPLVRQIQFPNTSYGEDYALGLAFSRRYRIGRIYDELYLCRRWGGNSDAALSVEKVNANNLYKDRLRTMELKARQHLLQGKADIMEDSSISRFFNRQLEVWTDARHRFRDLKHVETRQFSDQLKLQWNPARIVSTGAKIDKKTLGERPCFLCDKNRPKEQMSKQIDEKFHLLVNPFPILPVHFTIPARKHQPQLI
;
A
#
# COMPACT_ATOMS: atom_id res chain seq x y z
N MET A 1 31.84 -22.19 19.67
CA MET A 1 30.43 -21.86 19.85
C MET A 1 29.81 -22.92 20.74
N ARG A 2 28.97 -22.49 21.68
CA ARG A 2 28.19 -23.39 22.55
C ARG A 2 26.82 -23.67 21.97
N GLU A 3 26.34 -22.74 21.16
CA GLU A 3 24.99 -22.73 20.56
C GLU A 3 24.86 -23.84 19.52
N LYS A 4 23.71 -24.47 19.53
CA LYS A 4 23.32 -25.59 18.66
C LYS A 4 22.17 -25.22 17.75
N ILE A 5 22.05 -25.96 16.66
CA ILE A 5 21.00 -25.77 15.65
C ILE A 5 20.34 -27.09 15.29
N ASP A 6 19.02 -27.09 15.26
CA ASP A 6 18.22 -28.16 14.66
C ASP A 6 17.85 -27.77 13.23
N LEU A 7 18.03 -28.70 12.31
CA LEU A 7 17.77 -28.51 10.87
C LEU A 7 16.47 -29.17 10.48
N PHE A 8 15.60 -28.43 9.78
CA PHE A 8 14.35 -28.94 9.21
C PHE A 8 14.39 -28.77 7.69
N LEU A 9 14.50 -29.90 6.98
CA LEU A 9 14.71 -29.95 5.55
C LEU A 9 13.54 -30.70 4.87
N PRO A 10 12.84 -30.11 3.88
CA PRO A 10 11.86 -30.85 3.09
C PRO A 10 12.51 -31.98 2.32
N CYS A 11 11.86 -33.14 2.27
CA CYS A 11 12.38 -34.30 1.58
C CYS A 11 11.27 -35.00 0.77
N GLU A 12 11.42 -35.03 -0.54
CA GLU A 12 10.52 -35.75 -1.46
C GLU A 12 11.17 -37.03 -2.00
N TYR A 13 12.50 -37.09 -2.03
CA TYR A 13 13.27 -38.23 -2.53
C TYR A 13 14.32 -38.62 -1.48
N ILE A 14 14.42 -39.93 -1.22
CA ILE A 14 15.36 -40.45 -0.19
C ILE A 14 16.82 -40.16 -0.53
N ASP A 15 17.17 -40.10 -1.81
CA ASP A 15 18.52 -39.76 -2.28
C ASP A 15 18.90 -38.33 -1.90
N ASP A 16 17.96 -37.39 -1.86
CA ASP A 16 18.19 -36.00 -1.42
C ASP A 16 18.57 -35.95 0.08
N ALA A 17 17.90 -36.77 0.90
CA ALA A 17 18.24 -36.91 2.30
C ALA A 17 19.67 -37.47 2.49
N GLN A 18 20.03 -38.50 1.73
CA GLN A 18 21.36 -39.09 1.80
C GLN A 18 22.46 -38.12 1.35
N ASN A 19 22.20 -37.37 0.28
CA ASN A 19 23.10 -36.33 -0.22
C ASN A 19 23.31 -35.23 0.81
N ALA A 20 22.24 -34.72 1.42
CA ALA A 20 22.32 -33.71 2.48
C ALA A 20 23.14 -34.19 3.69
N LEU A 21 22.91 -35.43 4.14
CA LEU A 21 23.61 -36.03 5.27
C LEU A 21 25.11 -36.18 5.02
N SER A 22 25.54 -36.53 3.81
CA SER A 22 26.95 -36.69 3.46
C SER A 22 27.78 -35.42 3.77
N VAL A 23 27.14 -34.25 3.76
CA VAL A 23 27.77 -32.95 4.05
C VAL A 23 27.50 -32.52 5.49
N LEU A 24 26.25 -32.67 5.96
CA LEU A 24 25.81 -32.13 7.25
C LEU A 24 26.43 -32.82 8.46
N HIS A 25 26.86 -34.07 8.34
CA HIS A 25 27.58 -34.78 9.40
C HIS A 25 28.92 -34.13 9.79
N GLU A 26 29.50 -33.30 8.96
CA GLU A 26 30.74 -32.59 9.23
C GLU A 26 30.55 -31.39 10.18
N TYR A 27 29.30 -30.86 10.27
CA TYR A 27 28.99 -29.68 11.08
C TYR A 27 28.77 -30.04 12.56
N LYS A 28 29.69 -29.64 13.41
CA LYS A 28 29.63 -29.90 14.88
C LYS A 28 28.54 -29.08 15.59
N THR A 29 28.04 -28.06 14.95
CA THR A 29 26.99 -27.17 15.46
C THR A 29 25.61 -27.75 15.33
N VAL A 30 25.41 -28.69 14.40
CA VAL A 30 24.14 -29.42 14.21
C VAL A 30 23.87 -30.32 15.40
N GLN A 31 22.69 -30.21 16.01
CA GLN A 31 22.22 -31.07 17.08
C GLN A 31 21.36 -32.20 16.53
N HIS A 32 20.31 -31.88 15.78
CA HIS A 32 19.45 -32.86 15.13
C HIS A 32 19.16 -32.46 13.67
N ILE A 33 18.88 -33.46 12.84
CA ILE A 33 18.42 -33.29 11.46
C ILE A 33 17.04 -33.92 11.35
N HIS A 34 16.07 -33.10 10.98
CA HIS A 34 14.69 -33.50 10.77
C HIS A 34 14.32 -33.34 9.29
N PHE A 35 13.83 -34.41 8.69
CA PHE A 35 13.28 -34.33 7.35
C PHE A 35 11.76 -34.14 7.42
N LEU A 36 11.28 -33.05 6.81
CA LEU A 36 9.87 -32.76 6.64
C LEU A 36 9.33 -33.59 5.47
N VAL A 37 8.50 -34.56 5.77
CA VAL A 37 8.03 -35.56 4.80
C VAL A 37 6.51 -35.74 4.83
N SER A 38 5.94 -36.21 3.71
CA SER A 38 4.53 -36.62 3.71
C SER A 38 4.32 -37.93 4.49
N ALA A 39 3.11 -38.21 4.94
CA ALA A 39 2.76 -39.45 5.59
C ALA A 39 3.01 -40.68 4.69
N ASP A 40 2.77 -40.55 3.38
CA ASP A 40 3.02 -41.59 2.41
C ASP A 40 4.52 -41.89 2.28
N PHE A 41 5.36 -40.84 2.20
CA PHE A 41 6.81 -41.00 2.19
C PHE A 41 7.32 -41.73 3.45
N ALA A 42 6.87 -41.31 4.63
CA ALA A 42 7.27 -41.92 5.91
C ALA A 42 6.84 -43.40 6.02
N ALA A 43 5.73 -43.80 5.40
CA ALA A 43 5.26 -45.18 5.40
C ALA A 43 6.11 -46.11 4.50
N HIS A 44 6.78 -45.57 3.48
CA HIS A 44 7.52 -46.35 2.49
C HIS A 44 9.05 -46.30 2.62
N HIS A 45 9.58 -45.42 3.47
CA HIS A 45 11.02 -45.23 3.63
C HIS A 45 11.46 -45.38 5.08
N GLN A 46 12.66 -45.91 5.26
CA GLN A 46 13.30 -45.97 6.58
C GLN A 46 14.00 -44.65 6.88
N VAL A 47 13.89 -44.19 8.13
CA VAL A 47 14.59 -42.99 8.62
C VAL A 47 16.10 -43.23 8.53
N PRO A 48 16.88 -42.34 7.90
CA PRO A 48 18.33 -42.43 7.92
C PRO A 48 18.90 -42.38 9.32
N GLU A 49 20.03 -43.03 9.57
CA GLU A 49 20.69 -43.05 10.88
C GLU A 49 21.02 -41.61 11.35
N GLY A 50 20.70 -41.31 12.60
CA GLY A 50 20.94 -39.99 13.22
C GLY A 50 19.95 -38.90 12.82
N CYS A 51 18.84 -39.24 12.15
CA CYS A 51 17.82 -38.32 11.72
C CYS A 51 16.43 -38.69 12.26
N THR A 52 15.46 -37.81 12.04
CA THR A 52 14.05 -38.10 12.27
C THR A 52 13.18 -37.66 11.09
N PHE A 53 12.03 -38.30 10.91
CA PHE A 53 10.99 -37.83 10.01
C PHE A 53 9.95 -37.04 10.83
N VAL A 54 9.65 -35.83 10.38
CA VAL A 54 8.56 -35.01 10.86
C VAL A 54 7.48 -34.98 9.78
N ILE A 55 6.34 -35.56 10.08
CA ILE A 55 5.25 -35.71 9.08
C ILE A 55 4.54 -34.37 8.93
N THR A 56 4.48 -33.88 7.70
CA THR A 56 3.83 -32.62 7.33
C THR A 56 3.05 -32.78 6.05
N ASP A 57 1.96 -32.03 5.93
CA ASP A 57 1.15 -32.03 4.70
C ASP A 57 1.60 -30.93 3.73
N ARG A 58 2.06 -29.79 4.26
CA ARG A 58 2.44 -28.62 3.49
C ARG A 58 3.41 -27.74 4.28
N LEU A 59 4.49 -27.29 3.67
CA LEU A 59 5.51 -26.47 4.36
C LEU A 59 4.97 -25.18 4.95
N GLU A 60 4.05 -24.52 4.25
CA GLU A 60 3.50 -23.22 4.60
C GLU A 60 2.35 -23.29 5.60
N SER A 61 2.00 -24.49 6.12
CA SER A 61 0.88 -24.67 7.04
C SER A 61 1.25 -24.41 8.50
N SER A 62 0.28 -23.99 9.29
CA SER A 62 0.43 -23.84 10.74
C SER A 62 0.81 -25.15 11.44
N ASN A 63 0.29 -26.29 10.99
CA ASN A 63 0.65 -27.60 11.55
C ASN A 63 2.14 -27.91 11.40
N THR A 64 2.72 -27.56 10.26
CA THR A 64 4.16 -27.74 10.01
C THR A 64 4.98 -26.88 10.96
N ILE A 65 4.63 -25.61 11.16
CA ILE A 65 5.33 -24.72 12.08
C ILE A 65 5.24 -25.23 13.52
N VAL A 66 4.08 -25.72 13.95
CA VAL A 66 3.91 -26.35 15.27
C VAL A 66 4.79 -27.60 15.39
N SER A 67 4.76 -28.48 14.39
CA SER A 67 5.59 -29.69 14.40
C SER A 67 7.08 -29.39 14.45
N ILE A 68 7.53 -28.34 13.75
CA ILE A 68 8.93 -27.87 13.82
C ILE A 68 9.25 -27.42 15.26
N ALA A 69 8.42 -26.57 15.85
CA ALA A 69 8.65 -26.04 17.19
C ALA A 69 8.63 -27.14 18.27
N GLU A 70 7.74 -28.13 18.17
CA GLU A 70 7.64 -29.26 19.11
C GLU A 70 8.81 -30.25 19.01
N ASN A 71 9.50 -30.30 17.88
CA ASN A 71 10.67 -31.16 17.66
C ASN A 71 12.00 -30.38 17.74
N THR A 72 12.00 -29.19 18.31
CA THR A 72 13.18 -28.34 18.47
C THR A 72 13.69 -28.41 19.89
N ASP A 73 14.96 -28.80 20.06
CA ASP A 73 15.67 -28.87 21.35
C ASP A 73 16.93 -27.97 21.39
N ALA A 74 17.33 -27.42 20.22
CA ALA A 74 18.50 -26.57 20.07
C ALA A 74 18.20 -25.09 20.39
N ASP A 75 19.25 -24.26 20.46
CA ASP A 75 19.11 -22.79 20.66
C ASP A 75 18.53 -22.08 19.44
N TYR A 76 18.80 -22.62 18.26
CA TYR A 76 18.37 -22.12 16.97
C TYR A 76 17.77 -23.21 16.10
N VAL A 77 16.90 -22.80 15.20
CA VAL A 77 16.25 -23.63 14.19
C VAL A 77 16.63 -23.12 12.80
N MET A 78 17.11 -23.99 11.94
CA MET A 78 17.25 -23.71 10.52
C MET A 78 16.12 -24.39 9.75
N ILE A 79 15.28 -23.60 9.13
CA ILE A 79 14.16 -24.09 8.31
C ILE A 79 14.49 -23.88 6.85
N CYS A 80 14.47 -24.94 6.05
CA CYS A 80 14.42 -24.83 4.61
C CYS A 80 12.95 -24.67 4.18
N THR A 81 12.61 -23.50 3.66
CA THR A 81 11.22 -23.08 3.37
C THR A 81 10.72 -23.47 1.97
N ARG A 82 11.53 -24.18 1.18
CA ARG A 82 11.23 -24.58 -0.20
C ARG A 82 11.66 -26.01 -0.47
N HIS A 83 10.95 -26.71 -1.35
CA HIS A 83 11.38 -28.01 -1.86
C HIS A 83 12.49 -27.81 -2.89
N THR A 84 13.72 -27.70 -2.42
CA THR A 84 14.91 -27.50 -3.27
C THR A 84 16.11 -28.21 -2.68
N THR A 85 17.04 -28.59 -3.53
CA THR A 85 18.34 -29.14 -3.09
C THR A 85 19.25 -27.99 -2.69
N ILE A 86 19.75 -28.04 -1.46
CA ILE A 86 20.67 -27.05 -0.90
C ILE A 86 22.12 -27.51 -1.11
N GLY A 87 22.89 -26.68 -1.82
CA GLY A 87 24.34 -26.82 -1.86
C GLY A 87 24.97 -26.01 -0.72
N TRP A 88 25.47 -26.70 0.30
CA TRP A 88 26.06 -26.08 1.48
C TRP A 88 27.43 -25.47 1.14
N GLY A 89 27.63 -24.20 1.47
CA GLY A 89 28.91 -23.54 1.37
C GLY A 89 29.84 -23.90 2.55
N ASN A 90 31.06 -23.41 2.50
CA ASN A 90 32.02 -23.67 3.58
C ASN A 90 31.63 -22.87 4.84
N ASN A 91 31.50 -23.55 5.99
CA ASN A 91 31.11 -22.99 7.29
C ASN A 91 29.76 -22.23 7.25
N THR A 92 28.82 -22.64 6.43
CA THR A 92 27.51 -21.99 6.30
C THR A 92 26.79 -21.88 7.64
N LEU A 93 26.59 -23.00 8.33
CA LEU A 93 25.84 -23.05 9.60
C LEU A 93 26.53 -22.28 10.72
N GLU A 94 27.84 -22.42 10.84
CA GLU A 94 28.62 -21.66 11.84
C GLU A 94 28.54 -20.16 11.61
N ARG A 95 28.46 -19.73 10.33
CA ARG A 95 28.35 -18.32 10.01
C ARG A 95 26.97 -17.76 10.38
N PHE A 96 25.89 -18.48 10.06
CA PHE A 96 24.54 -18.13 10.49
C PHE A 96 24.44 -18.02 12.02
N LEU A 97 24.90 -19.05 12.74
CA LEU A 97 24.86 -19.08 14.20
C LEU A 97 25.67 -17.95 14.83
N ARG A 98 26.87 -17.70 14.30
CA ARG A 98 27.72 -16.62 14.81
C ARG A 98 27.03 -15.26 14.69
N VAL A 99 26.41 -14.99 13.53
CA VAL A 99 25.73 -13.71 13.33
C VAL A 99 24.47 -13.62 14.18
N ALA A 100 23.70 -14.70 14.29
CA ALA A 100 22.52 -14.72 15.15
C ALA A 100 22.84 -14.46 16.62
N ASP A 101 23.93 -15.07 17.13
CA ASP A 101 24.41 -14.86 18.51
C ASP A 101 24.98 -13.44 18.70
N ASP A 102 25.87 -12.99 17.80
CA ASP A 102 26.52 -11.67 17.90
C ASP A 102 25.51 -10.51 17.82
N THR A 103 24.40 -10.67 17.09
CA THR A 103 23.38 -9.62 16.88
C THR A 103 22.14 -9.77 17.76
N ASP A 104 21.99 -10.89 18.47
CA ASP A 104 20.75 -11.28 19.18
C ASP A 104 19.50 -11.26 18.27
N ALA A 105 19.70 -11.45 16.96
CA ALA A 105 18.62 -11.44 15.98
C ALA A 105 17.65 -12.61 16.19
N VAL A 106 16.36 -12.36 16.03
CA VAL A 106 15.34 -13.42 16.11
C VAL A 106 15.30 -14.28 14.84
N MET A 107 15.78 -13.74 13.73
CA MET A 107 15.92 -14.44 12.45
C MET A 107 17.12 -13.89 11.68
N VAL A 108 17.89 -14.79 11.06
CA VAL A 108 18.97 -14.45 10.11
C VAL A 108 18.69 -15.14 8.78
N TYR A 109 18.88 -14.42 7.68
CA TYR A 109 18.84 -14.95 6.30
C TYR A 109 20.03 -14.40 5.51
N ALA A 110 20.34 -15.01 4.35
CA ALA A 110 21.55 -14.67 3.64
C ALA A 110 21.36 -14.62 2.12
N ASP A 111 22.29 -13.95 1.42
CA ASP A 111 22.45 -14.08 -0.01
C ASP A 111 22.81 -15.53 -0.38
N HIS A 112 22.45 -15.92 -1.59
CA HIS A 112 22.69 -17.27 -2.07
C HIS A 112 23.02 -17.30 -3.56
N TYR A 113 23.39 -18.47 -4.03
CA TYR A 113 23.53 -18.73 -5.45
C TYR A 113 22.31 -19.50 -5.95
N LYS A 114 21.89 -19.25 -7.18
CA LYS A 114 20.93 -20.07 -7.91
C LYS A 114 21.62 -20.92 -8.95
N MET A 115 21.22 -22.18 -9.05
CA MET A 115 21.66 -23.08 -10.09
C MET A 115 20.69 -22.99 -11.27
N VAL A 116 21.10 -22.24 -12.31
CA VAL A 116 20.33 -22.03 -13.54
C VAL A 116 21.04 -22.78 -14.68
N GLU A 117 20.37 -23.74 -15.30
CA GLU A 117 20.93 -24.57 -16.40
C GLU A 117 22.32 -25.14 -16.08
N GLY A 118 22.53 -25.54 -14.82
CA GLY A 118 23.81 -26.11 -14.37
C GLY A 118 24.92 -25.10 -14.09
N LYS A 119 24.62 -23.80 -14.17
CA LYS A 119 25.53 -22.71 -13.80
C LYS A 119 25.13 -22.06 -12.48
N MET A 120 26.12 -21.72 -11.70
CA MET A 120 25.95 -21.03 -10.44
C MET A 120 25.92 -19.53 -10.68
N GLU A 121 24.77 -18.88 -10.40
CA GLU A 121 24.56 -17.45 -10.56
C GLU A 121 24.34 -16.80 -9.19
N LYS A 122 24.89 -15.60 -8.96
CA LYS A 122 24.67 -14.85 -7.75
C LYS A 122 23.23 -14.38 -7.65
N HIS A 123 22.60 -14.63 -6.53
CA HIS A 123 21.26 -14.12 -6.22
C HIS A 123 21.31 -13.36 -4.88
N PRO A 124 21.70 -12.06 -4.91
CA PRO A 124 21.60 -11.22 -3.72
C PRO A 124 20.14 -10.96 -3.37
N VAL A 125 19.83 -10.97 -2.08
CA VAL A 125 18.53 -10.56 -1.54
C VAL A 125 18.62 -9.14 -0.99
N ILE A 126 17.55 -8.63 -0.38
CA ILE A 126 17.51 -7.24 0.11
C ILE A 126 17.27 -7.19 1.63
N ASP A 127 17.69 -6.08 2.25
CA ASP A 127 17.45 -5.84 3.67
C ASP A 127 15.96 -5.76 3.99
N TYR A 128 15.57 -6.45 5.06
CA TYR A 128 14.22 -6.38 5.60
C TYR A 128 13.98 -5.02 6.27
N GLN A 129 12.80 -4.46 6.08
CA GLN A 129 12.35 -3.24 6.75
C GLN A 129 10.92 -3.44 7.24
N SER A 130 10.47 -2.60 8.17
CA SER A 130 9.12 -2.69 8.74
C SER A 130 8.00 -2.64 7.68
N GLY A 131 8.26 -2.06 6.52
CA GLY A 131 7.35 -2.03 5.36
C GLY A 131 7.53 -3.16 4.37
N SER A 132 8.42 -4.13 4.61
CA SER A 132 8.58 -5.31 3.75
C SER A 132 7.42 -6.30 3.96
N LEU A 133 6.18 -5.80 3.78
CA LEU A 133 4.94 -6.53 4.05
C LEU A 133 4.47 -7.38 2.86
N ARG A 134 5.06 -7.22 1.69
CA ARG A 134 4.69 -8.03 0.52
C ARG A 134 4.96 -9.51 0.78
N ASP A 135 4.02 -10.37 0.42
CA ASP A 135 4.10 -11.81 0.67
C ASP A 135 5.18 -12.52 -0.17
N ASP A 136 5.61 -11.91 -1.27
CA ASP A 136 6.69 -12.37 -2.14
C ASP A 136 8.10 -11.86 -1.76
N PHE A 137 8.30 -11.37 -0.52
CA PHE A 137 9.63 -10.96 -0.06
C PHE A 137 10.58 -12.17 -0.03
N ASP A 138 11.71 -12.05 -0.74
CA ASP A 138 12.67 -13.12 -0.87
C ASP A 138 13.71 -13.10 0.27
N PHE A 139 13.64 -14.10 1.15
CA PHE A 139 14.62 -14.38 2.20
C PHE A 139 15.61 -15.49 1.79
N GLY A 140 15.52 -16.00 0.57
CA GLY A 140 16.13 -17.28 0.23
C GLY A 140 15.43 -18.48 0.90
N SER A 141 15.97 -19.66 0.72
CA SER A 141 15.38 -20.91 1.24
C SER A 141 15.71 -21.20 2.69
N LEU A 142 16.79 -20.64 3.24
CA LEU A 142 17.25 -20.96 4.61
C LEU A 142 16.94 -19.82 5.58
N TRP A 143 16.13 -20.10 6.60
CA TRP A 143 15.82 -19.20 7.70
C TRP A 143 16.40 -19.73 9.00
N CYS A 144 17.36 -19.01 9.60
CA CYS A 144 17.88 -19.32 10.92
C CYS A 144 17.10 -18.52 11.95
N ILE A 145 16.32 -19.20 12.79
CA ILE A 145 15.38 -18.57 13.75
C ILE A 145 15.80 -18.95 15.16
N LYS A 146 15.72 -17.99 16.09
CA LYS A 146 15.91 -18.24 17.53
C LYS A 146 14.80 -19.18 18.02
N ALA A 147 15.14 -20.33 18.61
CA ALA A 147 14.17 -21.36 19.01
C ALA A 147 13.12 -20.82 19.99
N GLN A 148 13.53 -19.97 20.95
CA GLN A 148 12.60 -19.34 21.88
C GLN A 148 11.56 -18.46 21.16
N ALA A 149 11.95 -17.72 20.13
CA ALA A 149 11.01 -16.88 19.38
C ALA A 149 9.97 -17.73 18.60
N LEU A 150 10.37 -18.91 18.12
CA LEU A 150 9.46 -19.86 17.49
C LEU A 150 8.49 -20.48 18.53
N ALA A 151 8.99 -20.86 19.70
CA ALA A 151 8.18 -21.36 20.81
C ALA A 151 7.15 -20.31 21.29
N ASP A 152 7.58 -19.06 21.43
CA ASP A 152 6.69 -17.95 21.80
C ASP A 152 5.62 -17.67 20.72
N TYR A 153 5.95 -17.88 19.44
CA TYR A 153 5.00 -17.75 18.35
C TYR A 153 3.88 -18.77 18.45
N ILE A 154 4.20 -20.06 18.64
CA ILE A 154 3.16 -21.10 18.74
C ILE A 154 2.33 -20.99 20.02
N ALA A 155 2.88 -20.39 21.08
CA ALA A 155 2.20 -20.19 22.36
C ALA A 155 1.22 -18.99 22.37
N GLN A 156 1.14 -18.18 21.32
CA GLN A 156 0.23 -17.03 21.27
C GLN A 156 -1.24 -17.49 21.33
N PRO A 157 -2.06 -16.94 22.24
CA PRO A 157 -3.44 -17.36 22.43
C PRO A 157 -4.36 -16.94 21.27
N ASP A 158 -3.96 -15.93 20.50
CA ASP A 158 -4.69 -15.37 19.37
C ASP A 158 -4.04 -15.70 18.01
N ARG A 159 -3.20 -16.75 17.97
CA ARG A 159 -2.62 -17.25 16.71
C ARG A 159 -3.70 -17.89 15.85
N GLU A 160 -3.74 -17.49 14.61
CA GLU A 160 -4.65 -18.07 13.61
C GLU A 160 -4.04 -19.30 12.96
N GLU A 161 -4.91 -20.20 12.50
CA GLU A 161 -4.51 -21.37 11.73
C GLU A 161 -4.56 -21.07 10.23
N TYR A 162 -3.45 -21.35 9.53
CA TYR A 162 -3.30 -21.13 8.10
C TYR A 162 -2.87 -22.40 7.40
N GLN A 163 -3.37 -22.60 6.18
CA GLN A 163 -2.92 -23.66 5.28
C GLN A 163 -1.75 -23.20 4.38
N PHE A 164 -1.70 -21.89 4.09
CA PHE A 164 -0.76 -21.32 3.12
C PHE A 164 0.05 -20.15 3.68
N ALA A 165 -0.39 -19.51 4.74
CA ALA A 165 0.19 -18.25 5.21
C ALA A 165 0.97 -18.36 6.52
N ALA A 166 1.24 -19.56 7.05
CA ALA A 166 1.88 -19.67 8.35
C ALA A 166 3.33 -19.19 8.37
N LEU A 167 4.14 -19.45 7.34
CA LEU A 167 5.48 -18.88 7.22
C LEU A 167 5.44 -17.35 7.09
N TYR A 168 4.45 -16.82 6.37
CA TYR A 168 4.24 -15.39 6.24
C TYR A 168 3.85 -14.76 7.58
N ASP A 169 2.92 -15.35 8.31
CA ASP A 169 2.50 -14.87 9.65
C ASP A 169 3.64 -14.98 10.66
N LEU A 170 4.42 -16.09 10.64
CA LEU A 170 5.61 -16.27 11.47
C LEU A 170 6.61 -15.13 11.26
N ARG A 171 6.99 -14.81 10.03
CA ARG A 171 7.94 -13.73 9.78
C ARG A 171 7.42 -12.35 10.19
N LEU A 172 6.11 -12.11 10.01
CA LEU A 172 5.47 -10.89 10.51
C LEU A 172 5.48 -10.82 12.04
N TYR A 173 5.32 -11.96 12.72
CA TYR A 173 5.50 -12.05 14.17
C TYR A 173 6.94 -11.74 14.56
N LEU A 174 7.92 -12.40 13.97
CA LEU A 174 9.35 -12.21 14.27
C LEU A 174 9.75 -10.74 14.11
N SER A 175 9.24 -10.04 13.10
CA SER A 175 9.51 -8.61 12.88
C SER A 175 8.98 -7.69 14.00
N ARG A 176 8.06 -8.17 14.84
CA ARG A 176 7.52 -7.41 15.98
C ARG A 176 8.29 -7.67 17.29
N VAL A 177 8.95 -8.80 17.37
CA VAL A 177 9.60 -9.24 18.63
C VAL A 177 11.12 -9.10 18.62
N GLY A 178 11.74 -8.92 17.46
CA GLY A 178 13.18 -8.70 17.36
C GLY A 178 13.62 -8.32 15.95
N GLU A 179 14.93 -8.30 15.76
CA GLU A 179 15.53 -7.96 14.47
C GLU A 179 15.53 -9.17 13.52
N ILE A 180 15.16 -8.93 12.27
CA ILE A 180 15.36 -9.84 11.14
C ILE A 180 16.61 -9.36 10.40
N PHE A 181 17.72 -10.10 10.53
CA PHE A 181 19.03 -9.68 10.08
C PHE A 181 19.39 -10.29 8.71
N HIS A 182 19.75 -9.45 7.77
CA HIS A 182 20.27 -9.87 6.47
C HIS A 182 21.79 -10.03 6.53
N LEU A 183 22.26 -11.24 6.29
CA LEU A 183 23.67 -11.53 6.15
C LEU A 183 24.06 -11.43 4.65
N ASN A 184 24.65 -10.32 4.30
CA ASN A 184 25.03 -10.01 2.91
C ASN A 184 26.26 -10.82 2.47
N GLU A 185 26.13 -12.16 2.52
CA GLU A 185 27.16 -13.13 2.16
C GLU A 185 26.50 -14.30 1.42
N PHE A 186 27.16 -14.79 0.35
CA PHE A 186 26.67 -15.93 -0.45
C PHE A 186 27.07 -17.23 0.24
N LEU A 187 26.21 -17.77 1.08
CA LEU A 187 26.53 -18.89 1.96
C LEU A 187 26.12 -20.27 1.44
N TYR A 188 25.19 -20.34 0.51
CA TYR A 188 24.65 -21.59 -0.01
C TYR A 188 24.19 -21.45 -1.46
N SER A 189 23.85 -22.55 -2.10
CA SER A 189 23.17 -22.54 -3.39
C SER A 189 21.86 -23.30 -3.32
N GLU A 190 20.90 -22.91 -4.19
CA GLU A 190 19.63 -23.59 -4.39
C GLU A 190 19.32 -23.76 -5.88
N ALA A 191 18.47 -24.73 -6.22
CA ALA A 191 17.98 -24.86 -7.58
C ALA A 191 16.99 -23.72 -7.91
N GLU A 192 17.06 -23.16 -9.12
CA GLU A 192 16.03 -22.21 -9.58
C GLU A 192 14.72 -22.96 -9.84
N LEU A 193 13.70 -22.68 -9.03
CA LEU A 193 12.40 -23.35 -9.12
C LEU A 193 11.43 -22.64 -10.07
N ASP A 194 11.59 -21.34 -10.25
CA ASP A 194 10.72 -20.54 -11.11
C ASP A 194 11.55 -19.79 -12.15
N THR A 195 11.59 -20.34 -13.35
CA THR A 195 12.36 -19.81 -14.50
C THR A 195 11.60 -18.78 -15.33
N ARG A 196 10.37 -18.42 -14.96
CA ARG A 196 9.60 -17.37 -15.66
C ARG A 196 10.31 -16.02 -15.59
N LYS A 197 10.05 -15.15 -16.57
CA LYS A 197 10.58 -13.77 -16.58
C LYS A 197 9.97 -12.94 -15.46
N SER A 198 10.70 -11.93 -14.99
CA SER A 198 10.25 -11.02 -13.92
C SER A 198 8.88 -10.39 -14.21
N GLY A 199 8.63 -10.00 -15.47
CA GLY A 199 7.36 -9.43 -15.90
C GLY A 199 6.15 -10.39 -15.84
N GLU A 200 6.38 -11.71 -15.77
CA GLU A 200 5.32 -12.71 -15.59
C GLU A 200 5.06 -12.99 -14.11
N LYS A 201 6.13 -13.03 -13.31
CA LYS A 201 6.05 -13.26 -11.84
C LYS A 201 5.31 -12.14 -11.12
N GLN A 202 5.45 -10.90 -11.58
CA GLN A 202 4.89 -9.72 -10.90
C GLN A 202 3.36 -9.71 -10.78
N PHE A 203 2.63 -10.56 -11.55
CA PHE A 203 1.16 -10.63 -11.52
C PHE A 203 0.62 -11.81 -10.70
N ASP A 204 1.46 -12.57 -10.02
CA ASP A 204 1.00 -13.73 -9.23
C ASP A 204 0.08 -13.30 -8.07
N TYR A 205 0.25 -12.10 -7.53
CA TYR A 205 -0.58 -11.56 -6.45
C TYR A 205 -2.05 -11.30 -6.84
N VAL A 206 -2.36 -11.25 -8.15
CA VAL A 206 -3.72 -11.09 -8.67
C VAL A 206 -4.22 -12.30 -9.47
N ASN A 207 -3.43 -13.38 -9.52
CA ASN A 207 -3.79 -14.57 -10.28
C ASN A 207 -4.94 -15.33 -9.59
N PRO A 208 -6.12 -15.51 -10.24
CA PRO A 208 -7.26 -16.19 -9.62
C PRO A 208 -6.98 -17.63 -9.16
N ARG A 209 -5.98 -18.30 -9.73
CA ARG A 209 -5.56 -19.65 -9.32
C ARG A 209 -5.01 -19.68 -7.89
N ASN A 210 -4.50 -18.57 -7.40
CA ASN A 210 -3.90 -18.43 -6.06
C ASN A 210 -4.87 -17.77 -5.06
N ARG A 211 -6.19 -17.78 -5.33
CA ARG A 211 -7.14 -16.99 -4.54
C ARG A 211 -7.18 -17.38 -3.06
N GLU A 212 -7.13 -18.66 -2.75
CA GLU A 212 -7.12 -19.16 -1.37
C GLU A 212 -5.87 -18.70 -0.61
N VAL A 213 -4.71 -18.79 -1.26
CA VAL A 213 -3.44 -18.28 -0.72
C VAL A 213 -3.53 -16.77 -0.45
N GLN A 214 -4.04 -16.01 -1.41
CA GLN A 214 -4.18 -14.55 -1.29
C GLN A 214 -5.10 -14.15 -0.12
N ILE A 215 -6.20 -14.88 0.13
CA ILE A 215 -7.11 -14.61 1.25
C ILE A 215 -6.40 -14.78 2.59
N GLU A 216 -5.63 -15.86 2.76
CA GLU A 216 -4.89 -16.09 4.00
C GLU A 216 -3.77 -15.07 4.20
N MET A 217 -3.02 -14.75 3.15
CA MET A 217 -1.97 -13.72 3.19
C MET A 217 -2.54 -12.34 3.54
N GLU A 218 -3.69 -11.98 2.96
CA GLU A 218 -4.40 -10.74 3.30
C GLU A 218 -4.81 -10.72 4.77
N LYS A 219 -5.36 -11.83 5.28
CA LYS A 219 -5.76 -11.98 6.69
C LYS A 219 -4.57 -11.78 7.62
N ALA A 220 -3.46 -12.45 7.37
CA ALA A 220 -2.24 -12.35 8.19
C ALA A 220 -1.67 -10.93 8.18
N CYS A 221 -1.59 -10.28 7.00
CA CYS A 221 -1.16 -8.90 6.89
C CYS A 221 -2.08 -7.94 7.65
N THR A 222 -3.39 -8.10 7.54
CA THR A 222 -4.38 -7.26 8.23
C THR A 222 -4.24 -7.35 9.74
N GLN A 223 -4.05 -8.55 10.28
CA GLN A 223 -3.81 -8.76 11.71
C GLN A 223 -2.50 -8.11 12.17
N HIS A 224 -1.43 -8.28 11.38
CA HIS A 224 -0.16 -7.61 11.66
C HIS A 224 -0.32 -6.09 11.72
N LEU A 225 -1.02 -5.47 10.76
CA LEU A 225 -1.30 -4.04 10.78
C LEU A 225 -2.05 -3.60 12.03
N GLY A 226 -2.98 -4.41 12.52
CA GLY A 226 -3.66 -4.17 13.79
C GLY A 226 -2.69 -4.20 14.98
N LYS A 227 -1.81 -5.20 15.05
CA LYS A 227 -0.83 -5.38 16.13
C LYS A 227 0.24 -4.28 16.15
N VAL A 228 0.61 -3.71 14.99
CA VAL A 228 1.56 -2.58 14.91
C VAL A 228 0.90 -1.20 14.94
N GLY A 229 -0.42 -1.13 15.11
CA GLY A 229 -1.15 0.14 15.18
C GLY A 229 -1.23 0.92 13.86
N ALA A 230 -1.30 0.22 12.73
CA ALA A 230 -1.35 0.81 11.39
C ALA A 230 -2.58 0.39 10.56
N LEU A 231 -3.54 -0.30 11.16
CA LEU A 231 -4.76 -0.75 10.51
C LEU A 231 -5.71 0.43 10.29
N ILE A 232 -6.03 0.73 9.04
CA ILE A 232 -6.99 1.78 8.69
C ILE A 232 -8.42 1.25 8.78
N ASP A 233 -9.26 1.97 9.51
CA ASP A 233 -10.71 1.79 9.52
C ASP A 233 -11.34 2.76 8.51
N THR A 234 -11.93 2.21 7.45
CA THR A 234 -12.52 2.98 6.34
C THR A 234 -13.76 3.78 6.73
N THR A 235 -14.36 3.49 7.89
CA THR A 235 -15.49 4.29 8.44
C THR A 235 -15.08 5.73 8.74
N PHE A 236 -13.78 6.02 8.89
CA PHE A 236 -13.22 7.35 9.10
C PHE A 236 -12.78 8.06 7.82
N TYR A 237 -13.04 7.50 6.66
CA TYR A 237 -12.68 8.13 5.40
C TYR A 237 -13.35 9.48 5.19
N ARG A 238 -12.56 10.40 4.64
CA ARG A 238 -13.05 11.71 4.21
C ARG A 238 -13.68 11.57 2.84
N GLN A 239 -14.80 12.25 2.62
CA GLN A 239 -15.35 12.38 1.28
C GLN A 239 -14.67 13.55 0.55
N PRO A 240 -14.26 13.40 -0.72
CA PRO A 240 -13.80 14.52 -1.52
C PRO A 240 -14.96 15.47 -1.80
N ASP A 241 -14.71 16.78 -1.73
CA ASP A 241 -15.67 17.80 -2.13
C ASP A 241 -15.45 18.15 -3.60
N PHE A 242 -16.34 17.72 -4.46
CA PHE A 242 -16.29 17.97 -5.90
C PHE A 242 -16.96 19.29 -6.31
N GLY A 243 -17.52 20.08 -5.36
CA GLY A 243 -18.20 21.34 -5.62
C GLY A 243 -17.23 22.50 -5.90
N GLU A 244 -17.73 23.53 -6.62
CA GLU A 244 -17.24 24.91 -6.69
C GLU A 244 -15.74 25.20 -6.95
N GLN A 245 -15.00 24.30 -7.59
CA GLN A 245 -13.68 24.68 -8.10
C GLN A 245 -13.81 24.97 -9.60
N ASP A 246 -13.40 26.16 -10.00
CA ASP A 246 -13.38 26.57 -11.40
C ASP A 246 -12.26 25.86 -12.15
N PHE A 247 -12.63 24.76 -12.80
CA PHE A 247 -11.80 24.08 -13.78
C PHE A 247 -12.38 24.30 -15.17
N GLU A 248 -11.56 24.68 -16.14
CA GLU A 248 -11.98 24.80 -17.53
C GLU A 248 -12.39 23.44 -18.10
N TYR A 249 -11.70 22.39 -17.68
CA TYR A 249 -11.90 21.00 -18.11
C TYR A 249 -12.35 20.15 -16.92
N GLU A 250 -13.33 19.29 -17.15
CA GLU A 250 -13.75 18.31 -16.15
C GLU A 250 -12.69 17.23 -15.95
N ALA A 251 -12.01 16.84 -17.03
CA ALA A 251 -10.92 15.86 -16.94
C ALA A 251 -9.75 16.22 -17.86
N SER A 252 -8.56 15.80 -17.46
CA SER A 252 -7.35 15.81 -18.29
C SER A 252 -6.79 14.39 -18.39
N VAL A 253 -6.54 13.93 -19.61
CA VAL A 253 -5.73 12.72 -19.83
C VAL A 253 -4.28 13.13 -19.81
N ILE A 254 -3.48 12.53 -18.93
CA ILE A 254 -2.06 12.86 -18.74
C ILE A 254 -1.21 11.74 -19.32
N ILE A 255 -0.28 12.11 -20.20
CA ILE A 255 0.60 11.21 -20.93
C ILE A 255 2.06 11.67 -20.74
N PRO A 256 2.80 11.17 -19.74
CA PRO A 256 4.24 11.35 -19.68
C PRO A 256 4.92 10.58 -20.82
N VAL A 257 5.89 11.22 -21.49
CA VAL A 257 6.57 10.56 -22.61
C VAL A 257 8.06 10.90 -22.65
N PHE A 258 8.86 9.87 -22.90
CA PHE A 258 10.29 9.96 -23.22
C PHE A 258 10.67 8.90 -24.23
N ASN A 259 11.11 9.31 -25.44
CA ASN A 259 11.55 8.42 -26.53
C ASN A 259 10.52 7.32 -26.85
N ARG A 260 9.37 7.73 -27.42
CA ARG A 260 8.25 6.84 -27.78
C ARG A 260 7.75 7.10 -29.21
N GLU A 261 8.64 7.36 -30.17
CA GLU A 261 8.29 7.64 -31.57
C GLU A 261 7.38 6.58 -32.21
N LYS A 262 7.45 5.30 -31.76
CA LYS A 262 6.65 4.20 -32.30
C LYS A 262 5.23 4.13 -31.76
N THR A 263 4.96 4.71 -30.58
CA THR A 263 3.73 4.42 -29.83
C THR A 263 2.96 5.67 -29.44
N VAL A 264 3.61 6.81 -29.27
CA VAL A 264 2.99 8.03 -28.75
C VAL A 264 1.79 8.49 -29.58
N ALA A 265 1.86 8.35 -30.92
CA ALA A 265 0.76 8.75 -31.80
C ALA A 265 -0.54 7.96 -31.52
N ASP A 266 -0.41 6.65 -31.26
CA ASP A 266 -1.54 5.78 -30.96
C ASP A 266 -2.16 6.15 -29.61
N ALA A 267 -1.32 6.34 -28.58
CA ALA A 267 -1.77 6.74 -27.24
C ALA A 267 -2.54 8.08 -27.30
N VAL A 268 -1.96 9.10 -27.92
CA VAL A 268 -2.59 10.43 -28.06
C VAL A 268 -3.90 10.35 -28.84
N LYS A 269 -3.94 9.61 -29.97
CA LYS A 269 -5.18 9.40 -30.75
C LYS A 269 -6.24 8.67 -29.94
N SER A 270 -5.85 7.68 -29.13
CA SER A 270 -6.77 6.96 -28.23
C SER A 270 -7.38 7.89 -27.17
N ALA A 271 -6.58 8.83 -26.64
CA ALA A 271 -7.06 9.85 -25.71
C ALA A 271 -7.97 10.89 -26.38
N LEU A 272 -7.57 11.45 -27.52
CA LEU A 272 -8.36 12.43 -28.28
C LEU A 272 -9.67 11.84 -28.83
N GLY A 273 -9.71 10.53 -29.09
CA GLY A 273 -10.88 9.80 -29.56
C GLY A 273 -11.94 9.54 -28.49
N GLN A 274 -11.73 9.97 -27.25
CA GLN A 274 -12.72 9.78 -26.18
C GLN A 274 -13.99 10.61 -26.43
N LYS A 275 -15.14 10.03 -26.07
CA LYS A 275 -16.46 10.65 -26.20
C LYS A 275 -17.04 10.84 -24.80
N ALA A 276 -17.10 12.09 -24.37
CA ALA A 276 -17.61 12.49 -23.07
C ALA A 276 -18.66 13.59 -23.21
N ASN A 277 -19.57 13.71 -22.24
CA ASN A 277 -20.58 14.77 -22.16
C ASN A 277 -20.07 16.04 -21.44
N PHE A 278 -18.77 16.12 -21.22
CA PHE A 278 -18.07 17.23 -20.57
C PHE A 278 -16.84 17.65 -21.38
N LYS A 279 -16.28 18.81 -21.08
CA LYS A 279 -15.01 19.26 -21.67
C LYS A 279 -13.84 18.49 -21.07
N PHE A 280 -12.94 18.02 -21.91
CA PHE A 280 -11.68 17.43 -21.50
C PHE A 280 -10.54 17.85 -22.43
N ASN A 281 -9.32 17.70 -21.96
CA ASN A 281 -8.10 17.88 -22.74
C ASN A 281 -7.14 16.70 -22.53
N VAL A 282 -6.10 16.68 -23.38
CA VAL A 282 -4.99 15.73 -23.30
C VAL A 282 -3.72 16.53 -23.05
N ILE A 283 -3.02 16.23 -21.96
CA ILE A 283 -1.77 16.88 -21.58
C ILE A 283 -0.64 15.87 -21.78
N VAL A 284 0.21 16.11 -22.76
CA VAL A 284 1.42 15.33 -23.03
C VAL A 284 2.61 16.04 -22.41
N VAL A 285 3.31 15.40 -21.51
CA VAL A 285 4.55 15.91 -20.94
C VAL A 285 5.73 15.23 -21.62
N ASN A 286 6.31 15.94 -22.61
CA ASN A 286 7.48 15.46 -23.34
C ASN A 286 8.76 15.75 -22.54
N ASN A 287 9.27 14.74 -21.88
CA ASN A 287 10.43 14.83 -21.00
C ASN A 287 11.76 14.82 -21.80
N HIS A 288 11.93 15.81 -22.69
CA HIS A 288 13.15 15.98 -23.51
C HIS A 288 13.48 14.78 -24.41
N SER A 289 12.47 14.23 -25.11
CA SER A 289 12.69 13.16 -26.07
C SER A 289 13.72 13.57 -27.14
N THR A 290 14.61 12.65 -27.48
CA THR A 290 15.70 12.83 -28.44
C THR A 290 15.48 12.11 -29.78
N ASP A 291 14.43 11.29 -29.87
CA ASP A 291 13.95 10.65 -31.08
C ASP A 291 12.88 11.52 -31.77
N ARG A 292 12.15 10.96 -32.72
CA ARG A 292 11.09 11.67 -33.44
C ARG A 292 9.80 11.91 -32.64
N THR A 293 9.76 11.60 -31.35
CA THR A 293 8.57 11.78 -30.50
C THR A 293 8.05 13.22 -30.56
N GLY A 294 8.95 14.22 -30.45
CA GLY A 294 8.56 15.63 -30.52
C GLY A 294 7.94 16.02 -31.85
N GLU A 295 8.57 15.61 -32.97
CA GLU A 295 8.05 15.85 -34.33
C GLU A 295 6.65 15.26 -34.52
N ILE A 296 6.45 14.03 -34.06
CA ILE A 296 5.16 13.31 -34.13
C ILE A 296 4.09 14.05 -33.33
N LEU A 297 4.41 14.54 -32.15
CA LEU A 297 3.49 15.31 -31.31
C LEU A 297 3.11 16.64 -31.98
N ASP A 298 4.04 17.32 -32.66
CA ASP A 298 3.80 18.56 -33.38
C ASP A 298 2.88 18.37 -34.61
N GLU A 299 2.90 17.17 -35.20
CA GLU A 299 2.00 16.80 -36.30
C GLU A 299 0.57 16.52 -35.82
N LEU A 300 0.39 16.11 -34.56
CA LEU A 300 -0.91 15.79 -33.96
C LEU A 300 -1.61 17.08 -33.49
N LYS A 301 -2.24 17.80 -34.43
CA LYS A 301 -2.94 19.06 -34.13
C LYS A 301 -4.37 18.81 -33.67
N ALA A 302 -4.67 19.20 -32.44
CA ALA A 302 -6.02 19.23 -31.88
C ALA A 302 -6.14 20.39 -30.88
N ASP A 303 -7.30 21.04 -30.83
CA ASP A 303 -7.54 22.20 -29.96
C ASP A 303 -7.46 21.87 -28.48
N ASN A 304 -7.72 20.61 -28.14
CA ASN A 304 -7.66 20.10 -26.76
C ASN A 304 -6.40 19.27 -26.46
N LEU A 305 -5.36 19.35 -27.30
CA LEU A 305 -4.05 18.74 -27.06
C LEU A 305 -3.07 19.81 -26.54
N ILE A 306 -2.56 19.61 -25.34
CA ILE A 306 -1.58 20.47 -24.68
C ILE A 306 -0.26 19.72 -24.61
N GLN A 307 0.81 20.32 -25.09
CA GLN A 307 2.16 19.80 -24.92
C GLN A 307 2.90 20.63 -23.89
N ILE A 308 3.56 19.97 -22.95
CA ILE A 308 4.45 20.55 -21.95
C ILE A 308 5.82 19.93 -22.14
N VAL A 309 6.84 20.78 -22.34
CA VAL A 309 8.23 20.40 -22.23
C VAL A 309 8.74 21.02 -20.92
N PRO A 310 9.08 20.22 -19.91
CA PRO A 310 9.54 20.74 -18.62
C PRO A 310 10.81 21.60 -18.77
N GLU A 311 11.01 22.59 -17.90
CA GLU A 311 12.28 23.30 -17.83
C GLU A 311 13.39 22.41 -17.22
N ARG A 312 13.00 21.53 -16.29
CA ARG A 312 13.90 20.58 -15.62
C ARG A 312 14.17 19.39 -16.52
N THR A 313 15.41 18.88 -16.47
CA THR A 313 15.87 17.72 -17.26
C THR A 313 16.07 16.47 -16.40
N ASP A 314 15.80 16.54 -15.09
CA ASP A 314 15.99 15.47 -14.12
C ASP A 314 14.66 14.85 -13.65
N LEU A 315 13.59 15.01 -14.43
CA LEU A 315 12.29 14.46 -14.07
C LEU A 315 12.20 12.97 -14.37
N GLY A 316 11.67 12.21 -13.39
CA GLY A 316 11.10 10.90 -13.62
C GLY A 316 9.63 11.01 -14.06
N ILE A 317 8.97 9.86 -14.21
CA ILE A 317 7.52 9.81 -14.57
C ILE A 317 6.70 10.61 -13.55
N GLY A 318 6.95 10.46 -12.25
CA GLY A 318 6.25 11.21 -11.20
C GLY A 318 6.49 12.72 -11.28
N GLY A 319 7.69 13.15 -11.67
CA GLY A 319 7.99 14.57 -11.93
C GLY A 319 7.18 15.11 -13.11
N CYS A 320 7.07 14.35 -14.20
CA CYS A 320 6.23 14.71 -15.35
C CYS A 320 4.74 14.80 -14.98
N TRP A 321 4.26 13.91 -14.12
CA TRP A 321 2.92 14.00 -13.56
C TRP A 321 2.71 15.30 -12.78
N ASN A 322 3.69 15.70 -11.97
CA ASN A 322 3.62 16.95 -11.20
C ASN A 322 3.57 18.17 -12.10
N GLU A 323 4.33 18.21 -13.21
CA GLU A 323 4.22 19.27 -14.22
C GLU A 323 2.80 19.38 -14.77
N ALA A 324 2.19 18.23 -15.16
CA ALA A 324 0.86 18.21 -15.70
C ALA A 324 -0.21 18.64 -14.69
N ILE A 325 -0.22 18.04 -13.49
CA ILE A 325 -1.28 18.31 -12.49
C ILE A 325 -1.19 19.73 -11.91
N ASN A 326 0.00 20.34 -11.85
CA ASN A 326 0.17 21.72 -11.39
C ASN A 326 -0.06 22.76 -12.48
N SER A 327 -0.15 22.34 -13.74
CA SER A 327 -0.50 23.22 -14.86
C SER A 327 -1.91 23.81 -14.68
N SER A 328 -2.08 25.06 -15.11
CA SER A 328 -3.39 25.72 -15.17
C SER A 328 -4.36 25.03 -16.16
N PHE A 329 -3.83 24.23 -17.10
CA PHE A 329 -4.64 23.46 -18.06
C PHE A 329 -5.21 22.18 -17.49
N CYS A 330 -4.72 21.70 -16.32
CA CYS A 330 -5.18 20.44 -15.74
C CYS A 330 -6.61 20.55 -15.25
N GLY A 331 -7.46 19.64 -15.71
CA GLY A 331 -8.86 19.53 -15.34
C GLY A 331 -9.07 19.03 -13.90
N LYS A 332 -10.34 18.98 -13.51
CA LYS A 332 -10.79 18.55 -12.18
C LYS A 332 -10.36 17.12 -11.82
N PHE A 333 -10.33 16.25 -12.81
CA PHE A 333 -9.85 14.87 -12.68
C PHE A 333 -8.67 14.63 -13.61
N ALA A 334 -7.55 14.17 -13.07
CA ALA A 334 -6.36 13.79 -13.81
C ALA A 334 -6.38 12.28 -14.08
N VAL A 335 -6.32 11.85 -15.34
CA VAL A 335 -6.52 10.46 -15.75
C VAL A 335 -5.29 9.95 -16.48
N GLN A 336 -4.80 8.78 -16.11
CA GLN A 336 -3.61 8.16 -16.69
C GLN A 336 -3.88 7.61 -18.11
N LEU A 337 -2.89 7.84 -18.97
CA LEU A 337 -2.61 6.99 -20.12
C LEU A 337 -1.10 6.93 -20.34
N ASP A 338 -0.52 5.74 -20.39
CA ASP A 338 0.89 5.55 -20.68
C ASP A 338 1.14 5.71 -22.19
N SER A 339 2.33 6.20 -22.55
CA SER A 339 2.64 6.60 -23.93
C SER A 339 2.77 5.43 -24.92
N ASP A 340 2.65 4.20 -24.45
CA ASP A 340 2.68 2.97 -25.25
C ASP A 340 1.38 2.13 -25.15
N ASP A 341 0.37 2.63 -24.43
CA ASP A 341 -0.88 1.95 -24.16
C ASP A 341 -2.11 2.63 -24.81
N LEU A 342 -3.28 2.02 -24.67
CA LEU A 342 -4.53 2.51 -25.26
C LEU A 342 -5.69 2.40 -24.27
N TYR A 343 -6.68 3.29 -24.38
CA TYR A 343 -7.99 3.04 -23.79
C TYR A 343 -8.75 1.97 -24.59
N SER A 344 -9.45 1.08 -23.91
CA SER A 344 -10.16 -0.03 -24.53
C SER A 344 -11.43 0.40 -25.30
N SER A 345 -11.95 1.60 -25.00
CA SER A 345 -13.19 2.09 -25.58
C SER A 345 -13.23 3.62 -25.65
N PRO A 346 -14.01 4.20 -26.61
CA PRO A 346 -14.22 5.65 -26.66
C PRO A 346 -14.99 6.21 -25.46
N LYS A 347 -15.52 5.38 -24.56
CA LYS A 347 -16.27 5.80 -23.37
C LYS A 347 -15.49 5.62 -22.06
N THR A 348 -14.23 5.26 -22.12
CA THR A 348 -13.41 5.02 -20.93
C THR A 348 -13.35 6.25 -20.03
N LEU A 349 -13.07 7.43 -20.59
CA LEU A 349 -12.99 8.67 -19.83
C LEU A 349 -14.32 9.04 -19.15
N GLN A 350 -15.45 8.87 -19.86
CA GLN A 350 -16.79 9.08 -19.28
C GLN A 350 -17.03 8.15 -18.08
N LYS A 351 -16.76 6.85 -18.25
CA LYS A 351 -16.93 5.87 -17.16
C LYS A 351 -16.11 6.22 -15.92
N ILE A 352 -14.88 6.69 -16.10
CA ILE A 352 -13.99 7.07 -14.99
C ILE A 352 -14.56 8.29 -14.24
N VAL A 353 -14.98 9.33 -14.94
CA VAL A 353 -15.54 10.53 -14.31
C VAL A 353 -16.86 10.22 -13.60
N ASP A 354 -17.75 9.44 -14.23
CA ASP A 354 -19.00 8.99 -13.61
C ASP A 354 -18.73 8.19 -12.30
N ALA A 355 -17.66 7.40 -12.28
CA ALA A 355 -17.29 6.63 -11.11
C ALA A 355 -16.85 7.52 -9.94
N PHE A 356 -16.14 8.63 -10.18
CA PHE A 356 -15.81 9.59 -9.12
C PHE A 356 -17.06 10.08 -8.39
N TYR A 357 -18.04 10.55 -9.15
CA TYR A 357 -19.29 11.06 -8.59
C TYR A 357 -20.13 9.97 -7.92
N LYS A 358 -20.28 8.82 -8.59
CA LYS A 358 -21.08 7.69 -8.07
C LYS A 358 -20.50 7.10 -6.79
N GLN A 359 -19.19 6.89 -6.76
CA GLN A 359 -18.52 6.21 -5.64
C GLN A 359 -18.02 7.19 -4.57
N LYS A 360 -18.06 8.51 -4.83
CA LYS A 360 -17.51 9.56 -3.96
C LYS A 360 -16.07 9.27 -3.53
N ALA A 361 -15.28 8.79 -4.48
CA ALA A 361 -13.89 8.40 -4.27
C ALA A 361 -12.93 9.53 -4.64
N ALA A 362 -11.77 9.60 -4.01
CA ALA A 362 -10.73 10.58 -4.34
C ALA A 362 -9.77 10.11 -5.43
N MET A 363 -9.74 8.81 -5.66
CA MET A 363 -8.98 8.13 -6.70
C MET A 363 -9.85 7.01 -7.28
N ILE A 364 -9.79 6.82 -8.59
CA ILE A 364 -10.44 5.71 -9.29
C ILE A 364 -9.37 4.86 -9.96
N ILE A 365 -9.52 3.56 -9.88
CA ILE A 365 -8.68 2.59 -10.57
C ILE A 365 -9.55 1.67 -11.40
N GLY A 366 -9.20 1.54 -12.69
CA GLY A 366 -9.87 0.66 -13.63
C GLY A 366 -9.27 -0.74 -13.68
N SER A 367 -9.69 -1.48 -14.69
CA SER A 367 -9.17 -2.79 -15.05
C SER A 367 -8.52 -2.72 -16.42
N TYR A 368 -7.48 -3.53 -16.62
CA TYR A 368 -6.71 -3.53 -17.85
C TYR A 368 -6.47 -4.95 -18.37
N ARG A 369 -6.34 -5.07 -19.67
CA ARG A 369 -6.01 -6.32 -20.34
C ARG A 369 -4.59 -6.28 -20.88
N MET A 370 -3.83 -7.32 -20.57
CA MET A 370 -2.51 -7.54 -21.14
C MET A 370 -2.66 -7.98 -22.59
N CYS A 371 -1.98 -7.30 -23.51
CA CYS A 371 -2.02 -7.63 -24.93
C CYS A 371 -0.68 -7.33 -25.62
N ASP A 372 -0.53 -7.87 -26.84
CA ASP A 372 0.54 -7.49 -27.78
C ASP A 372 0.13 -6.25 -28.60
N PHE A 373 0.94 -5.86 -29.59
CA PHE A 373 0.65 -4.73 -30.48
C PHE A 373 -0.50 -4.98 -31.46
N ASP A 374 -0.80 -6.23 -31.74
CA ASP A 374 -1.96 -6.64 -32.54
C ASP A 374 -3.24 -6.78 -31.69
N LEU A 375 -3.14 -6.39 -30.42
CA LEU A 375 -4.19 -6.46 -29.39
C LEU A 375 -4.66 -7.88 -29.05
N ASN A 376 -3.85 -8.90 -29.36
CA ASN A 376 -4.08 -10.26 -28.90
C ASN A 376 -3.83 -10.33 -27.38
N THR A 377 -4.72 -11.02 -26.67
CA THR A 377 -4.60 -11.17 -25.22
C THR A 377 -3.39 -12.01 -24.85
N LEU A 378 -2.59 -11.50 -23.93
CA LEU A 378 -1.46 -12.20 -23.30
C LEU A 378 -1.83 -12.65 -21.88
N PRO A 379 -1.27 -13.76 -21.37
CA PRO A 379 -1.44 -14.13 -19.97
C PRO A 379 -0.95 -13.04 -19.01
N PRO A 380 -1.64 -12.81 -17.86
CA PRO A 380 -2.82 -13.50 -17.37
C PRO A 380 -4.16 -13.01 -17.97
N GLY A 381 -4.17 -12.10 -18.94
CA GLY A 381 -5.36 -11.56 -19.59
C GLY A 381 -5.86 -10.30 -18.89
N LEU A 382 -7.12 -10.32 -18.46
CA LEU A 382 -7.74 -9.21 -17.72
C LEU A 382 -7.25 -9.19 -16.27
N ILE A 383 -6.79 -8.02 -15.83
CA ILE A 383 -6.41 -7.75 -14.44
C ILE A 383 -7.40 -6.72 -13.89
N ASP A 384 -8.32 -7.17 -13.05
CA ASP A 384 -9.46 -6.39 -12.56
C ASP A 384 -9.44 -6.13 -11.06
N HIS A 385 -8.55 -6.78 -10.31
CA HIS A 385 -8.44 -6.59 -8.86
C HIS A 385 -9.77 -6.77 -8.11
N LYS A 386 -10.57 -7.79 -8.48
CA LYS A 386 -11.83 -8.10 -7.80
C LYS A 386 -11.67 -8.53 -6.34
N GLU A 387 -10.44 -8.86 -5.94
CA GLU A 387 -10.09 -9.09 -4.54
C GLU A 387 -10.15 -7.83 -3.68
N TRP A 388 -10.14 -6.64 -4.28
CA TRP A 388 -10.26 -5.39 -3.55
C TRP A 388 -11.63 -5.24 -2.91
N THR A 389 -11.67 -5.05 -1.58
CA THR A 389 -12.89 -4.70 -0.86
C THR A 389 -12.84 -3.25 -0.37
N ASP A 390 -14.00 -2.64 -0.20
CA ASP A 390 -14.10 -1.26 0.32
C ASP A 390 -13.63 -1.18 1.80
N GLU A 391 -13.77 -2.27 2.54
CA GLU A 391 -13.43 -2.35 3.96
C GLU A 391 -11.93 -2.54 4.18
N ASN A 392 -11.27 -3.38 3.39
CA ASN A 392 -9.90 -3.82 3.65
C ASN A 392 -8.90 -3.57 2.51
N GLY A 393 -9.35 -3.18 1.33
CA GLY A 393 -8.46 -2.95 0.19
C GLY A 393 -7.32 -1.98 0.51
N CYS A 394 -7.59 -0.92 1.28
CA CYS A 394 -6.58 0.03 1.74
C CYS A 394 -5.48 -0.61 2.59
N ASN A 395 -5.79 -1.64 3.37
CA ASN A 395 -4.83 -2.37 4.20
C ASN A 395 -4.08 -3.40 3.36
N ASN A 396 -4.80 -4.15 2.53
CA ASN A 396 -4.20 -5.10 1.59
C ASN A 396 -3.25 -4.41 0.57
N ALA A 397 -3.46 -3.12 0.28
CA ALA A 397 -2.56 -2.33 -0.57
C ALA A 397 -1.11 -2.33 -0.10
N LEU A 398 -0.85 -2.52 1.20
CA LEU A 398 0.52 -2.64 1.74
C LEU A 398 1.17 -4.00 1.44
N ARG A 399 0.40 -5.03 1.14
CA ARG A 399 0.89 -6.38 0.81
C ARG A 399 1.17 -6.54 -0.68
N ILE A 400 0.33 -5.98 -1.54
CA ILE A 400 0.38 -6.17 -2.99
C ILE A 400 1.39 -5.23 -3.68
N ASN A 401 1.83 -5.60 -4.88
CA ASN A 401 2.87 -4.86 -5.60
C ASN A 401 2.34 -3.80 -6.57
N GLY A 402 1.06 -3.70 -6.79
CA GLY A 402 0.45 -2.71 -7.67
C GLY A 402 -1.03 -2.52 -7.37
N LEU A 403 -1.62 -1.44 -7.86
CA LEU A 403 -3.01 -1.11 -7.59
C LEU A 403 -3.92 -1.24 -8.83
N GLY A 404 -3.33 -1.47 -10.00
CA GLY A 404 -4.06 -1.57 -11.27
C GLY A 404 -3.95 -0.32 -12.15
N ALA A 405 -4.63 -0.36 -13.31
CA ALA A 405 -4.67 0.71 -14.31
C ALA A 405 -6.05 0.75 -15.01
N PRO A 406 -6.47 1.86 -15.66
CA PRO A 406 -5.86 3.19 -15.52
C PRO A 406 -6.15 3.78 -14.14
N ARG A 407 -5.30 4.69 -13.70
CA ARG A 407 -5.46 5.43 -12.44
C ARG A 407 -5.98 6.83 -12.75
N ALA A 408 -6.90 7.31 -11.93
CA ALA A 408 -7.41 8.65 -12.04
C ALA A 408 -7.52 9.30 -10.65
N PHE A 409 -7.29 10.59 -10.57
CA PHE A 409 -7.13 11.33 -9.34
C PHE A 409 -7.97 12.59 -9.33
N PHE A 410 -8.53 12.93 -8.18
CA PHE A 410 -9.12 14.24 -7.95
C PHE A 410 -7.99 15.28 -7.83
N THR A 411 -7.86 16.16 -8.80
CA THR A 411 -6.74 17.09 -8.99
C THR A 411 -6.40 17.92 -7.75
N PRO A 412 -7.37 18.49 -7.00
CA PRO A 412 -7.04 19.25 -5.80
C PRO A 412 -6.31 18.45 -4.73
N LEU A 413 -6.62 17.16 -4.60
CA LEU A 413 -5.95 16.30 -3.61
C LEU A 413 -4.58 15.82 -4.10
N VAL A 414 -4.46 15.44 -5.37
CA VAL A 414 -3.16 15.03 -5.90
C VAL A 414 -2.16 16.19 -5.93
N ARG A 415 -2.62 17.43 -6.14
CA ARG A 415 -1.79 18.64 -5.98
C ARG A 415 -1.26 18.85 -4.54
N GLN A 416 -2.01 18.40 -3.54
CA GLN A 416 -1.56 18.50 -2.14
C GLN A 416 -0.54 17.40 -1.79
N ILE A 417 -0.70 16.20 -2.35
CA ILE A 417 0.15 15.04 -2.04
C ILE A 417 1.44 15.09 -2.88
N GLN A 418 1.34 15.36 -4.18
CA GLN A 418 2.39 15.31 -5.20
C GLN A 418 2.97 13.90 -5.40
N PHE A 419 3.38 13.61 -6.62
CA PHE A 419 4.11 12.38 -6.92
C PHE A 419 5.57 12.48 -6.48
N PRO A 420 6.19 11.41 -5.97
CA PRO A 420 7.65 11.38 -5.86
C PRO A 420 8.28 11.46 -7.27
N ASN A 421 9.36 12.23 -7.39
CA ASN A 421 10.09 12.38 -8.67
C ASN A 421 10.91 11.14 -8.97
N THR A 422 10.26 10.08 -9.41
CA THR A 422 10.87 8.80 -9.79
C THR A 422 10.13 8.20 -10.99
N SER A 423 10.74 7.21 -11.63
CA SER A 423 10.12 6.46 -12.76
C SER A 423 9.68 5.05 -12.36
N TYR A 424 9.61 4.74 -11.06
CA TYR A 424 9.10 3.46 -10.56
C TYR A 424 8.49 3.65 -9.17
N GLY A 425 7.27 3.16 -9.00
CA GLY A 425 6.56 3.20 -7.72
C GLY A 425 5.98 4.56 -7.34
N GLU A 426 6.05 5.58 -8.19
CA GLU A 426 5.46 6.90 -8.01
C GLU A 426 3.94 6.84 -7.84
N ASP A 427 3.31 6.02 -8.65
CA ASP A 427 1.87 5.73 -8.64
C ASP A 427 1.44 4.95 -7.40
N TYR A 428 2.25 3.96 -7.01
CA TYR A 428 2.02 3.17 -5.81
C TYR A 428 2.13 4.03 -4.53
N ALA A 429 3.17 4.88 -4.45
CA ALA A 429 3.32 5.84 -3.36
C ALA A 429 2.10 6.74 -3.20
N LEU A 430 1.59 7.25 -4.32
CA LEU A 430 0.41 8.12 -4.33
C LEU A 430 -0.85 7.35 -3.92
N GLY A 431 -1.05 6.14 -4.45
CA GLY A 431 -2.18 5.29 -4.09
C GLY A 431 -2.21 4.96 -2.61
N LEU A 432 -1.06 4.64 -2.00
CA LEU A 432 -0.94 4.43 -0.54
C LEU A 432 -1.34 5.69 0.23
N ALA A 433 -0.87 6.88 -0.19
CA ALA A 433 -1.21 8.14 0.46
C ALA A 433 -2.71 8.45 0.38
N PHE A 434 -3.37 8.19 -0.76
CA PHE A 434 -4.82 8.30 -0.89
C PHE A 434 -5.55 7.31 0.02
N SER A 435 -5.13 6.03 0.02
CA SER A 435 -5.76 4.95 0.77
C SER A 435 -5.79 5.18 2.28
N ARG A 436 -4.93 6.05 2.79
CA ARG A 436 -4.87 6.38 4.22
C ARG A 436 -6.09 7.17 4.72
N ARG A 437 -6.70 7.99 3.87
CA ARG A 437 -7.75 8.95 4.27
C ARG A 437 -8.96 9.00 3.38
N TYR A 438 -8.89 8.43 2.18
CA TYR A 438 -9.90 8.55 1.14
C TYR A 438 -10.19 7.20 0.50
N ARG A 439 -11.43 7.05 0.05
CA ARG A 439 -11.82 5.89 -0.73
C ARG A 439 -11.11 5.89 -2.08
N ILE A 440 -10.58 4.73 -2.45
CA ILE A 440 -10.16 4.40 -3.81
C ILE A 440 -11.30 3.59 -4.44
N GLY A 441 -11.96 4.17 -5.43
CA GLY A 441 -13.03 3.51 -6.16
C GLY A 441 -12.50 2.60 -7.25
N ARG A 442 -13.30 1.61 -7.65
CA ARG A 442 -12.94 0.60 -8.65
C ARG A 442 -13.92 0.55 -9.80
N ILE A 443 -13.39 0.27 -11.01
CA ILE A 443 -14.16 -0.10 -12.20
C ILE A 443 -13.62 -1.43 -12.70
N TYR A 444 -14.46 -2.46 -12.63
CA TYR A 444 -14.08 -3.84 -13.00
C TYR A 444 -14.24 -4.14 -14.49
N ASP A 445 -14.88 -3.25 -15.26
CA ASP A 445 -14.90 -3.33 -16.72
C ASP A 445 -13.48 -3.08 -17.27
N GLU A 446 -13.14 -3.74 -18.38
CA GLU A 446 -11.92 -3.42 -19.14
C GLU A 446 -11.97 -1.97 -19.62
N LEU A 447 -11.00 -1.16 -19.19
CA LEU A 447 -10.86 0.24 -19.57
C LEU A 447 -9.57 0.54 -20.34
N TYR A 448 -8.59 -0.37 -20.27
CA TYR A 448 -7.23 -0.08 -20.65
C TYR A 448 -6.58 -1.30 -21.31
N LEU A 449 -5.80 -1.09 -22.35
CA LEU A 449 -5.06 -2.11 -23.08
C LEU A 449 -3.57 -1.88 -22.82
N CYS A 450 -3.00 -2.71 -21.95
CA CYS A 450 -1.59 -2.67 -21.61
C CYS A 450 -0.80 -3.46 -22.66
N ARG A 451 -0.11 -2.75 -23.55
CA ARG A 451 0.64 -3.36 -24.66
C ARG A 451 2.03 -3.78 -24.20
N ARG A 452 2.32 -5.09 -24.31
CA ARG A 452 3.60 -5.67 -23.88
C ARG A 452 4.58 -5.82 -25.06
N TRP A 453 5.79 -5.29 -24.87
CA TRP A 453 6.87 -5.37 -25.84
C TRP A 453 8.23 -5.20 -25.17
N GLY A 454 9.33 -5.42 -25.93
CA GLY A 454 10.69 -5.31 -25.38
C GLY A 454 11.11 -3.91 -24.90
N GLY A 455 10.33 -2.87 -25.18
CA GLY A 455 10.57 -1.50 -24.73
C GLY A 455 9.84 -1.11 -23.45
N ASN A 456 9.05 -2.01 -22.84
CA ASN A 456 8.44 -1.73 -21.53
C ASN A 456 9.53 -1.63 -20.46
N SER A 457 9.35 -0.71 -19.52
CA SER A 457 10.33 -0.41 -18.45
C SER A 457 10.53 -1.56 -17.45
N ASP A 458 9.61 -2.52 -17.42
CA ASP A 458 9.60 -3.69 -16.52
C ASP A 458 9.92 -5.02 -17.23
N ALA A 459 10.27 -4.99 -18.53
CA ALA A 459 10.61 -6.18 -19.29
C ALA A 459 12.03 -6.65 -18.98
N ALA A 460 12.20 -7.93 -18.58
CA ALA A 460 13.49 -8.61 -18.40
C ALA A 460 14.52 -7.82 -17.55
N LEU A 461 14.13 -7.42 -16.35
CA LEU A 461 15.02 -6.72 -15.41
C LEU A 461 16.08 -7.67 -14.84
N SER A 462 17.30 -7.15 -14.61
CA SER A 462 18.33 -7.87 -13.83
C SER A 462 17.92 -8.00 -12.36
N VAL A 463 18.52 -8.95 -11.63
CA VAL A 463 18.26 -9.18 -10.21
C VAL A 463 18.53 -7.91 -9.39
N GLU A 464 19.61 -7.19 -9.68
CA GLU A 464 19.97 -5.94 -9.00
C GLU A 464 18.90 -4.85 -9.22
N LYS A 465 18.34 -4.76 -10.44
CA LYS A 465 17.28 -3.80 -10.73
C LYS A 465 15.97 -4.16 -10.06
N VAL A 466 15.60 -5.45 -10.06
CA VAL A 466 14.44 -5.96 -9.32
C VAL A 466 14.60 -5.67 -7.83
N ASN A 467 15.77 -5.94 -7.25
CA ASN A 467 16.08 -5.67 -5.85
C ASN A 467 16.01 -4.17 -5.52
N ALA A 468 16.59 -3.32 -6.36
CA ALA A 468 16.51 -1.87 -6.16
C ALA A 468 15.06 -1.36 -6.18
N ASN A 469 14.24 -1.87 -7.10
CA ASN A 469 12.82 -1.56 -7.21
C ASN A 469 12.04 -2.03 -5.97
N ASN A 470 12.27 -3.27 -5.54
CA ASN A 470 11.64 -3.84 -4.36
C ASN A 470 12.04 -3.12 -3.07
N LEU A 471 13.33 -2.83 -2.90
CA LEU A 471 13.84 -2.07 -1.77
C LEU A 471 13.19 -0.67 -1.69
N TYR A 472 13.02 0.00 -2.84
CA TYR A 472 12.35 1.29 -2.89
C TYR A 472 10.87 1.18 -2.51
N LYS A 473 10.12 0.20 -3.07
CA LYS A 473 8.72 -0.02 -2.70
C LYS A 473 8.55 -0.38 -1.23
N ASP A 474 9.45 -1.19 -0.66
CA ASP A 474 9.42 -1.52 0.77
C ASP A 474 9.68 -0.28 1.64
N ARG A 475 10.51 0.68 1.16
CA ARG A 475 10.66 1.99 1.81
C ARG A 475 9.39 2.84 1.73
N LEU A 476 8.68 2.82 0.59
CA LEU A 476 7.39 3.50 0.46
C LEU A 476 6.36 2.93 1.47
N ARG A 477 6.29 1.59 1.59
CA ARG A 477 5.46 0.92 2.59
C ARG A 477 5.88 1.25 4.02
N THR A 478 7.18 1.33 4.29
CA THR A 478 7.72 1.74 5.59
C THR A 478 7.29 3.16 5.96
N MET A 479 7.36 4.09 5.01
CA MET A 479 6.88 5.47 5.21
C MET A 479 5.37 5.50 5.44
N GLU A 480 4.61 4.73 4.66
CA GLU A 480 3.16 4.64 4.81
C GLU A 480 2.76 4.03 6.15
N LEU A 481 3.43 2.95 6.57
CA LEU A 481 3.21 2.31 7.87
C LEU A 481 3.37 3.33 9.01
N LYS A 482 4.50 4.05 9.02
CA LYS A 482 4.78 5.12 10.01
C LYS A 482 3.75 6.25 9.95
N ALA A 483 3.34 6.64 8.74
CA ALA A 483 2.33 7.68 8.57
C ALA A 483 0.95 7.26 9.10
N ARG A 484 0.58 5.97 8.95
CA ARG A 484 -0.63 5.39 9.53
C ARG A 484 -0.55 5.33 11.05
N GLN A 485 0.56 4.85 11.60
CA GLN A 485 0.80 4.84 13.04
C GLN A 485 0.68 6.24 13.64
N HIS A 486 1.35 7.22 13.04
CA HIS A 486 1.26 8.62 13.49
C HIS A 486 -0.17 9.17 13.39
N LEU A 487 -0.87 8.90 12.29
CA LEU A 487 -2.26 9.30 12.12
C LEU A 487 -3.17 8.70 13.20
N LEU A 488 -2.98 7.43 13.52
CA LEU A 488 -3.82 6.70 14.47
C LEU A 488 -3.46 7.06 15.91
N GLN A 489 -2.18 7.29 16.24
CA GLN A 489 -1.74 7.85 17.52
C GLN A 489 -2.31 9.26 17.74
N GLY A 490 -2.16 10.16 16.77
CA GLY A 490 -2.78 11.50 16.85
C GLY A 490 -4.31 11.46 16.94
N LYS A 491 -4.96 10.42 16.39
CA LYS A 491 -6.39 10.15 16.63
C LYS A 491 -6.65 9.61 18.04
N ALA A 492 -5.77 8.80 18.61
CA ALA A 492 -5.91 8.31 19.99
C ALA A 492 -5.81 9.46 20.99
N ASP A 493 -4.90 10.42 20.75
CA ASP A 493 -4.79 11.64 21.58
C ASP A 493 -6.02 12.56 21.43
N ILE A 494 -6.77 12.47 20.31
CA ILE A 494 -8.02 13.16 20.05
C ILE A 494 -9.25 12.28 20.37
N MET A 495 -9.06 10.96 20.37
CA MET A 495 -10.10 9.92 20.39
C MET A 495 -10.28 9.23 21.75
N GLU A 496 -10.11 9.94 22.83
CA GLU A 496 -10.87 9.47 24.00
C GLU A 496 -12.40 9.54 23.75
N ASP A 497 -12.84 10.15 22.62
CA ASP A 497 -14.24 10.00 22.18
C ASP A 497 -14.44 10.04 20.65
N SER A 498 -14.34 8.87 19.98
CA SER A 498 -14.71 8.68 18.56
C SER A 498 -16.15 9.10 18.25
N SER A 499 -17.01 9.15 19.26
CA SER A 499 -18.38 9.60 19.17
C SER A 499 -18.51 11.11 18.91
N ILE A 500 -17.55 11.92 19.37
CA ILE A 500 -17.53 13.38 19.16
C ILE A 500 -17.17 13.70 17.70
N SER A 501 -16.15 13.07 17.14
CA SER A 501 -15.77 13.29 15.74
C SER A 501 -16.85 12.85 14.75
N ARG A 502 -17.50 11.71 14.99
CA ARG A 502 -18.66 11.26 14.20
C ARG A 502 -19.83 12.24 14.32
N PHE A 503 -20.11 12.73 15.51
CA PHE A 503 -21.14 13.72 15.75
C PHE A 503 -20.85 15.02 15.00
N PHE A 504 -19.59 15.52 15.02
CA PHE A 504 -19.17 16.71 14.29
C PHE A 504 -19.36 16.56 12.78
N ASN A 505 -18.83 15.48 12.19
CA ASN A 505 -18.94 15.23 10.75
C ASN A 505 -20.40 15.10 10.31
N ARG A 506 -21.19 14.31 11.01
CA ARG A 506 -22.63 14.15 10.73
C ARG A 506 -23.40 15.47 10.85
N GLN A 507 -23.04 16.33 11.81
CA GLN A 507 -23.64 17.65 11.93
C GLN A 507 -23.35 18.51 10.69
N LEU A 508 -22.12 18.49 10.17
CA LEU A 508 -21.76 19.24 8.96
C LEU A 508 -22.40 18.65 7.69
N GLU A 509 -22.73 17.35 7.67
CA GLU A 509 -23.45 16.72 6.57
C GLU A 509 -24.90 17.23 6.49
N VAL A 510 -25.59 17.35 7.62
CA VAL A 510 -27.01 17.70 7.66
C VAL A 510 -27.26 19.21 7.76
N TRP A 511 -26.27 20.00 8.18
CA TRP A 511 -26.40 21.45 8.35
C TRP A 511 -25.53 22.21 7.36
N THR A 512 -26.08 22.50 6.20
CA THR A 512 -25.38 23.13 5.08
C THR A 512 -24.77 24.49 5.45
N ASP A 513 -25.48 25.36 6.18
CA ASP A 513 -24.96 26.66 6.58
C ASP A 513 -23.75 26.56 7.51
N ALA A 514 -23.76 25.62 8.45
CA ALA A 514 -22.62 25.37 9.32
C ALA A 514 -21.43 24.85 8.49
N ARG A 515 -21.68 23.90 7.59
CA ARG A 515 -20.65 23.36 6.68
C ARG A 515 -19.99 24.46 5.86
N HIS A 516 -20.76 25.38 5.28
CA HIS A 516 -20.22 26.52 4.52
C HIS A 516 -19.30 27.38 5.40
N ARG A 517 -19.74 27.74 6.61
CA ARG A 517 -18.94 28.57 7.55
C ARG A 517 -17.66 27.86 8.01
N PHE A 518 -17.68 26.54 8.22
CA PHE A 518 -16.46 25.77 8.51
C PHE A 518 -15.53 25.71 7.31
N ARG A 519 -16.07 25.64 6.08
CA ARG A 519 -15.27 25.70 4.85
C ARG A 519 -14.64 27.08 4.68
N ASP A 520 -15.35 28.15 4.98
CA ASP A 520 -14.89 29.54 4.86
C ASP A 520 -13.72 29.85 5.83
N LEU A 521 -13.46 29.01 6.83
CA LEU A 521 -12.25 29.11 7.66
C LEU A 521 -10.95 29.00 6.84
N LYS A 522 -10.99 28.41 5.64
CA LYS A 522 -9.83 28.35 4.75
C LYS A 522 -9.41 29.75 4.22
N HIS A 523 -10.32 30.70 4.24
CA HIS A 523 -10.09 32.09 3.80
C HIS A 523 -9.77 33.04 4.95
N VAL A 524 -9.53 32.51 6.13
CA VAL A 524 -9.20 33.30 7.32
C VAL A 524 -7.73 33.69 7.27
N GLU A 525 -7.47 34.99 7.28
CA GLU A 525 -6.12 35.51 7.36
C GLU A 525 -5.61 35.50 8.80
N THR A 526 -4.42 34.94 9.00
CA THR A 526 -3.75 34.91 10.29
C THR A 526 -2.42 35.65 10.21
N ARG A 527 -2.17 36.61 11.12
CA ARG A 527 -0.89 37.32 11.24
C ARG A 527 -0.27 37.00 12.60
N GLN A 528 0.98 36.59 12.60
CA GLN A 528 1.77 36.44 13.81
C GLN A 528 2.30 37.82 14.25
N PHE A 529 1.98 38.25 15.46
CA PHE A 529 2.44 39.52 16.03
C PHE A 529 3.66 39.36 16.93
N SER A 530 3.73 38.24 17.65
CA SER A 530 4.83 37.83 18.49
C SER A 530 4.76 36.31 18.67
N ASP A 531 5.74 35.72 19.35
CA ASP A 531 5.73 34.26 19.62
C ASP A 531 4.48 33.81 20.40
N GLN A 532 3.80 34.72 21.07
CA GLN A 532 2.63 34.42 21.90
C GLN A 532 1.32 35.03 21.36
N LEU A 533 1.35 35.92 20.36
CA LEU A 533 0.17 36.62 19.86
C LEU A 533 -0.06 36.41 18.37
N LYS A 534 -1.20 35.76 18.05
CA LYS A 534 -1.73 35.62 16.69
C LYS A 534 -2.98 36.48 16.51
N LEU A 535 -3.00 37.28 15.45
CA LEU A 535 -4.18 37.97 15.02
C LEU A 535 -4.87 37.19 13.90
N GLN A 536 -6.17 36.94 14.06
CA GLN A 536 -6.98 36.23 13.07
C GLN A 536 -8.11 37.14 12.59
N TRP A 537 -8.17 37.40 11.29
CA TRP A 537 -9.29 38.08 10.67
C TRP A 537 -10.22 37.08 10.00
N ASN A 538 -11.46 36.98 10.54
CA ASN A 538 -12.47 36.03 10.08
C ASN A 538 -13.74 36.77 9.69
N PRO A 539 -13.95 37.12 8.40
CA PRO A 539 -15.10 37.90 7.96
C PRO A 539 -16.44 37.17 8.18
N ALA A 540 -16.46 35.84 8.18
CA ALA A 540 -17.68 35.05 8.41
C ALA A 540 -18.29 35.27 9.83
N ARG A 541 -17.51 35.83 10.75
CA ARG A 541 -17.98 36.13 12.13
C ARG A 541 -18.62 37.51 12.29
N ILE A 542 -18.66 38.32 11.26
CA ILE A 542 -19.19 39.69 11.36
C ILE A 542 -20.65 39.68 11.88
N VAL A 543 -21.43 38.66 11.54
CA VAL A 543 -22.81 38.46 12.00
C VAL A 543 -22.88 38.22 13.51
N SER A 544 -21.91 37.47 14.07
CA SER A 544 -21.90 37.19 15.52
C SER A 544 -21.25 38.29 16.34
N THR A 545 -20.22 38.96 15.79
CA THR A 545 -19.52 40.07 16.48
C THR A 545 -20.23 41.42 16.36
N GLY A 546 -21.04 41.60 15.31
CA GLY A 546 -21.88 42.80 15.13
C GLY A 546 -23.22 42.77 15.87
N ALA A 547 -23.50 41.71 16.64
CA ALA A 547 -24.74 41.61 17.39
C ALA A 547 -24.78 42.67 18.50
N LYS A 548 -25.93 43.40 18.63
CA LYS A 548 -26.15 44.38 19.71
C LYS A 548 -26.16 43.69 21.07
N ILE A 549 -25.37 44.20 22.00
CA ILE A 549 -25.16 43.64 23.34
C ILE A 549 -25.72 44.55 24.48
N ASP A 550 -26.55 45.53 24.13
CA ASP A 550 -27.21 46.36 25.14
C ASP A 550 -28.20 45.56 26.01
N LYS A 551 -28.38 45.94 27.27
CA LYS A 551 -29.18 45.19 28.25
C LYS A 551 -30.62 44.93 27.79
N LYS A 552 -31.22 45.82 27.01
CA LYS A 552 -32.59 45.70 26.52
C LYS A 552 -32.65 44.60 25.43
N THR A 553 -31.76 44.68 24.46
CA THR A 553 -31.68 43.70 23.37
C THR A 553 -31.33 42.30 23.89
N LEU A 554 -30.45 42.19 24.88
CA LEU A 554 -30.10 40.89 25.49
C LEU A 554 -31.28 40.29 26.28
N GLY A 555 -32.10 41.13 26.96
CA GLY A 555 -33.28 40.66 27.69
C GLY A 555 -34.43 40.18 26.79
N GLU A 556 -34.56 40.75 25.60
CA GLU A 556 -35.61 40.42 24.62
C GLU A 556 -35.20 39.32 23.65
N ARG A 557 -33.92 39.00 23.57
CA ARG A 557 -33.37 38.04 22.58
C ARG A 557 -33.57 36.61 23.06
N PRO A 558 -34.22 35.73 22.24
CA PRO A 558 -34.33 34.32 22.58
C PRO A 558 -32.93 33.67 22.67
N CYS A 559 -32.70 32.88 23.71
CA CYS A 559 -31.45 32.17 23.87
C CYS A 559 -31.31 31.11 22.77
N PHE A 560 -30.34 31.27 21.84
CA PHE A 560 -30.12 30.38 20.72
C PHE A 560 -29.52 29.03 21.13
N LEU A 561 -29.09 28.86 22.37
CA LEU A 561 -28.61 27.59 22.92
C LEU A 561 -29.73 26.70 23.47
N CYS A 562 -30.92 27.29 23.72
CA CYS A 562 -32.08 26.53 24.18
C CYS A 562 -32.72 25.73 23.05
N ASP A 563 -33.12 24.48 23.32
CA ASP A 563 -33.67 23.53 22.32
C ASP A 563 -34.79 24.13 21.47
N LYS A 564 -35.69 24.89 22.06
CA LYS A 564 -36.83 25.52 21.37
C LYS A 564 -36.45 26.62 20.39
N ASN A 565 -35.23 27.16 20.48
CA ASN A 565 -34.78 28.30 19.67
C ASN A 565 -33.62 27.93 18.72
N ARG A 566 -33.15 26.68 18.76
CA ARG A 566 -32.09 26.21 17.88
C ARG A 566 -32.61 25.93 16.47
N PRO A 567 -31.76 26.08 15.43
CA PRO A 567 -32.08 25.59 14.11
C PRO A 567 -32.45 24.10 14.13
N LYS A 568 -33.41 23.68 13.29
CA LYS A 568 -33.84 22.27 13.23
C LYS A 568 -32.72 21.33 12.82
N GLU A 569 -31.79 21.82 12.03
CA GLU A 569 -30.63 21.10 11.53
C GLU A 569 -29.54 20.93 12.60
N GLN A 570 -29.54 21.74 13.66
CA GLN A 570 -28.52 21.66 14.70
C GLN A 570 -28.78 20.48 15.64
N MET A 571 -28.02 19.44 15.47
CA MET A 571 -28.04 18.24 16.32
C MET A 571 -27.47 18.57 17.71
N SER A 572 -27.90 17.85 18.72
CA SER A 572 -27.28 17.86 20.04
C SER A 572 -26.89 16.49 20.50
N LYS A 573 -25.72 16.36 21.13
CA LYS A 573 -25.26 15.15 21.77
C LYS A 573 -25.20 15.34 23.28
N GLN A 574 -25.87 14.47 24.01
CA GLN A 574 -25.82 14.52 25.48
C GLN A 574 -24.41 14.11 25.94
N ILE A 575 -23.80 14.92 26.82
CA ILE A 575 -22.53 14.60 27.49
C ILE A 575 -22.83 13.90 28.80
N ASP A 576 -23.65 14.55 29.63
CA ASP A 576 -24.10 14.04 30.92
C ASP A 576 -25.54 14.50 31.25
N GLU A 577 -25.96 14.37 32.47
CA GLU A 577 -27.28 14.85 32.93
C GLU A 577 -27.45 16.36 32.86
N LYS A 578 -26.36 17.12 32.89
CA LYS A 578 -26.35 18.58 33.00
C LYS A 578 -26.03 19.30 31.70
N PHE A 579 -25.21 18.70 30.85
CA PHE A 579 -24.65 19.35 29.65
C PHE A 579 -24.90 18.57 28.39
N HIS A 580 -24.91 19.29 27.27
CA HIS A 580 -24.87 18.71 25.94
C HIS A 580 -23.84 19.39 25.02
N LEU A 581 -23.48 18.75 23.95
CA LEU A 581 -22.52 19.21 22.95
C LEU A 581 -23.27 19.69 21.73
N LEU A 582 -22.92 20.88 21.23
CA LEU A 582 -23.43 21.46 19.99
C LEU A 582 -22.24 21.85 19.11
N VAL A 583 -22.34 21.67 17.80
CA VAL A 583 -21.38 22.27 16.89
C VAL A 583 -21.61 23.77 16.82
N ASN A 584 -20.55 24.55 17.03
CA ASN A 584 -20.65 25.99 16.99
C ASN A 584 -20.91 26.49 15.57
N PRO A 585 -22.01 27.24 15.31
CA PRO A 585 -22.32 27.71 13.95
C PRO A 585 -21.42 28.85 13.46
N PHE A 586 -20.60 29.45 14.33
CA PHE A 586 -19.65 30.51 13.99
C PHE A 586 -18.23 30.11 14.39
N PRO A 587 -17.61 29.19 13.63
CA PRO A 587 -16.34 28.59 14.04
C PRO A 587 -15.19 29.59 14.00
N ILE A 588 -14.21 29.37 14.89
CA ILE A 588 -12.88 30.00 14.87
C ILE A 588 -11.77 28.98 14.77
N LEU A 589 -12.12 27.71 14.93
CA LEU A 589 -11.22 26.56 14.83
C LEU A 589 -11.80 25.54 13.85
N PRO A 590 -10.98 24.71 13.21
CA PRO A 590 -11.42 23.65 12.29
C PRO A 590 -12.43 22.67 12.92
N VAL A 591 -12.34 22.44 14.23
CA VAL A 591 -13.33 21.74 15.04
C VAL A 591 -13.71 22.67 16.19
N HIS A 592 -15.00 23.07 16.28
CA HIS A 592 -15.45 24.03 17.28
C HIS A 592 -16.81 23.63 17.81
N PHE A 593 -16.86 23.38 19.12
CA PHE A 593 -18.06 23.01 19.84
C PHE A 593 -18.46 24.08 20.87
N THR A 594 -19.71 24.03 21.27
CA THR A 594 -20.25 24.76 22.42
C THR A 594 -20.88 23.74 23.39
N ILE A 595 -20.61 23.87 24.67
CA ILE A 595 -21.12 22.99 25.72
C ILE A 595 -22.10 23.78 26.60
N PRO A 596 -23.38 23.91 26.21
CA PRO A 596 -24.38 24.59 27.03
C PRO A 596 -24.99 23.65 28.07
N ALA A 597 -25.46 24.25 29.17
CA ALA A 597 -26.30 23.55 30.13
C ALA A 597 -27.65 23.16 29.50
N ARG A 598 -28.18 22.00 29.84
CA ARG A 598 -29.48 21.48 29.35
C ARG A 598 -30.66 22.36 29.85
N LYS A 599 -30.55 22.87 31.05
CA LYS A 599 -31.53 23.85 31.60
C LYS A 599 -30.96 25.24 31.38
N HIS A 600 -31.83 26.14 30.89
CA HIS A 600 -31.43 27.53 30.68
C HIS A 600 -30.93 28.14 32.00
N GLN A 601 -29.74 28.69 31.97
CA GLN A 601 -29.14 29.45 33.07
C GLN A 601 -28.59 30.76 32.51
N PRO A 602 -28.82 31.89 33.18
CA PRO A 602 -28.21 33.15 32.79
C PRO A 602 -26.68 33.04 32.86
N GLN A 603 -25.99 33.59 31.87
CA GLN A 603 -24.55 33.78 32.00
C GLN A 603 -24.30 34.89 33.00
N LEU A 604 -23.77 34.50 34.14
CA LEU A 604 -23.23 35.45 35.11
C LEU A 604 -21.78 35.71 34.72
N ILE A 605 -21.47 36.92 34.28
CA ILE A 605 -20.11 37.41 34.01
C ILE A 605 -19.56 37.99 35.31
#